data_94aa4f12c4aedfc6e141c7260cf0e7de
#
_entry.id   94aa4f12c4aedfc6e141c7260cf0e7de
#
_cell.length_a   1.000
_cell.length_b   1.000
_cell.length_c   1.000
_cell.angle_alpha   90.00
_cell.angle_beta   90.00
_cell.angle_gamma   90.00
#
_symmetry.space_group_name_H-M   'P 1'
#
loop_
_entity.id
_entity.type
_entity.pdbx_description
1 polymer ?
#
loop_
_entity_poly.entity_id
_entity_poly.type
_entity_poly.pdbx_seq_one_letter_code
_entity_poly.pdbx_strand_id
1 'polypeptide(L)'
;LPEGEVRAWAAAGKFGKALPTSPGERKFPLVKGQGEWKILSASSEEPDTGFAHFAIDGNPDTCWHTSYTNGLPGFPHSIAVDMGTRMKFTGFIYTPRMDKDKGLISQYAFSVSDDGQNWKEVKKGQFTYHYIRKDPAVQRIDFGKPVEARYFKLDARSPVKGGEQSATVAELNIITQ
;
A
#
# COMPACT_ATOMS: atom_id res chain seq x y z
N LEU A 1 4.22 2.08 -23.97
CA LEU A 1 4.33 0.62 -24.02
C LEU A 1 3.22 0.07 -24.91
N PRO A 2 3.45 -0.95 -25.77
CA PRO A 2 2.39 -1.58 -26.52
C PRO A 2 1.36 -2.19 -25.54
N GLU A 3 0.08 -2.06 -25.87
CA GLU A 3 -1.03 -2.58 -25.04
C GLU A 3 -0.83 -4.04 -24.59
N GLY A 4 -0.12 -4.85 -25.37
CA GLY A 4 0.18 -6.24 -25.04
C GLY A 4 1.11 -6.43 -23.84
N GLU A 5 2.06 -5.54 -23.58
CA GLU A 5 2.99 -5.65 -22.45
C GLU A 5 2.31 -5.29 -21.12
N VAL A 6 1.41 -4.32 -21.13
CA VAL A 6 0.61 -3.96 -19.94
C VAL A 6 -0.32 -5.10 -19.56
N ARG A 7 -0.92 -5.75 -20.57
CA ARG A 7 -1.75 -6.95 -20.36
C ARG A 7 -0.95 -8.15 -19.86
N ALA A 8 0.26 -8.33 -20.39
CA ALA A 8 1.14 -9.41 -19.97
C ALA A 8 1.60 -9.21 -18.51
N TRP A 9 1.86 -7.98 -18.09
CA TRP A 9 2.21 -7.69 -16.70
C TRP A 9 1.05 -7.95 -15.73
N ALA A 10 -0.15 -7.53 -16.09
CA ALA A 10 -1.36 -7.78 -15.32
C ALA A 10 -1.69 -9.30 -15.24
N ALA A 11 -1.50 -10.04 -16.32
CA ALA A 11 -1.72 -11.48 -16.39
C ALA A 11 -0.64 -12.26 -15.61
N ALA A 12 0.62 -11.84 -15.68
CA ALA A 12 1.72 -12.45 -14.95
C ALA A 12 1.63 -12.22 -13.43
N GLY A 13 0.93 -11.17 -13.01
CA GLY A 13 0.79 -10.78 -11.61
C GLY A 13 -0.19 -11.59 -10.78
N LYS A 14 -0.83 -12.63 -11.28
CA LYS A 14 -1.93 -13.36 -10.60
C LYS A 14 -3.11 -12.49 -10.18
N PHE A 15 -3.23 -11.31 -10.74
CA PHE A 15 -4.29 -10.37 -10.48
C PHE A 15 -5.43 -10.57 -11.48
N GLY A 16 -6.02 -11.71 -11.57
CA GLY A 16 -7.17 -12.08 -12.44
C GLY A 16 -7.55 -11.11 -13.55
N LYS A 17 -8.21 -10.98 -14.39
CA LYS A 17 -8.70 -10.26 -15.58
C LYS A 17 -7.97 -8.97 -16.00
N ALA A 18 -7.85 -8.79 -17.31
CA ALA A 18 -7.24 -7.64 -17.99
C ALA A 18 -7.72 -6.28 -17.43
N LEU A 19 -6.78 -5.36 -17.29
CA LEU A 19 -7.05 -3.97 -16.91
C LEU A 19 -8.01 -3.31 -17.93
N PRO A 20 -8.87 -2.41 -17.47
CA PRO A 20 -9.74 -1.62 -18.34
C PRO A 20 -8.91 -0.78 -19.35
N THR A 21 -9.41 -0.69 -20.55
CA THR A 21 -8.70 -0.07 -21.69
C THR A 21 -8.89 1.42 -21.80
N SER A 22 -9.60 2.07 -20.87
CA SER A 22 -9.85 3.51 -20.91
C SER A 22 -8.82 4.30 -20.09
N PRO A 23 -8.25 5.39 -20.62
CA PRO A 23 -7.48 6.34 -19.84
C PRO A 23 -8.37 6.91 -18.72
N GLY A 24 -8.01 6.69 -17.46
CA GLY A 24 -8.76 7.12 -16.28
C GLY A 24 -9.34 6.00 -15.42
N GLU A 25 -9.35 4.75 -15.90
CA GLU A 25 -9.82 3.59 -15.12
C GLU A 25 -8.72 2.55 -14.86
N ARG A 26 -7.56 2.98 -14.48
CA ARG A 26 -6.50 2.07 -14.02
C ARG A 26 -6.79 1.61 -12.61
N LYS A 27 -7.77 0.72 -12.45
CA LYS A 27 -8.02 0.04 -11.18
C LYS A 27 -7.14 -1.20 -11.11
N PHE A 28 -6.35 -1.32 -10.05
CA PHE A 28 -5.72 -2.61 -9.73
C PHE A 28 -6.83 -3.62 -9.44
N PRO A 29 -6.67 -4.90 -9.86
CA PRO A 29 -7.62 -5.92 -9.48
C PRO A 29 -7.65 -6.03 -7.96
N LEU A 30 -8.81 -5.75 -7.40
CA LEU A 30 -9.03 -5.84 -5.97
C LEU A 30 -8.89 -7.29 -5.51
N VAL A 31 -8.27 -7.51 -4.38
CA VAL A 31 -8.35 -8.77 -3.67
C VAL A 31 -9.82 -9.04 -3.35
N LYS A 32 -10.25 -10.30 -3.43
CA LYS A 32 -11.63 -10.66 -3.11
C LYS A 32 -12.05 -10.08 -1.76
N GLY A 33 -13.10 -9.28 -1.74
CA GLY A 33 -13.59 -8.60 -0.55
C GLY A 33 -12.92 -7.24 -0.25
N GLN A 34 -11.95 -6.80 -1.03
CA GLN A 34 -11.27 -5.51 -0.77
C GLN A 34 -12.22 -4.31 -0.84
N GLY A 35 -13.30 -4.38 -1.62
CA GLY A 35 -14.31 -3.32 -1.67
C GLY A 35 -15.06 -3.09 -0.34
N GLU A 36 -14.95 -4.02 0.61
CA GLU A 36 -15.53 -3.93 1.96
C GLU A 36 -14.51 -3.46 3.02
N TRP A 37 -13.24 -3.33 2.63
CA TRP A 37 -12.19 -2.90 3.55
C TRP A 37 -12.40 -1.46 3.99
N LYS A 38 -11.99 -1.19 5.21
CA LYS A 38 -12.07 0.16 5.80
C LYS A 38 -10.76 0.53 6.46
N ILE A 39 -10.44 1.80 6.44
CA ILE A 39 -9.34 2.31 7.26
C ILE A 39 -9.78 2.25 8.72
N LEU A 40 -9.01 1.52 9.52
CA LEU A 40 -9.17 1.49 10.97
C LEU A 40 -8.57 2.75 11.60
N SER A 41 -7.37 3.12 11.16
CA SER A 41 -6.68 4.32 11.61
C SER A 41 -5.56 4.72 10.65
N ALA A 42 -5.22 6.00 10.65
CA ALA A 42 -4.01 6.54 10.04
C ALA A 42 -3.38 7.54 11.01
N SER A 43 -2.05 7.63 11.03
CA SER A 43 -1.33 8.57 11.90
C SER A 43 -1.67 10.03 11.61
N SER A 44 -1.92 10.35 10.37
CA SER A 44 -2.48 11.60 9.85
C SER A 44 -2.90 11.40 8.40
N GLU A 45 -3.67 12.32 7.86
CA GLU A 45 -3.98 12.39 6.44
C GLU A 45 -4.02 13.84 5.97
N GLU A 46 -3.75 14.06 4.71
CA GLU A 46 -3.88 15.39 4.11
C GLU A 46 -5.31 15.61 3.66
N PRO A 47 -5.99 16.65 4.15
CA PRO A 47 -7.35 16.97 3.71
C PRO A 47 -7.45 17.15 2.19
N ASP A 48 -8.57 16.72 1.62
CA ASP A 48 -8.98 16.86 0.22
C ASP A 48 -8.11 16.11 -0.83
N THR A 49 -6.84 15.84 -0.52
CA THR A 49 -5.90 15.32 -1.53
C THR A 49 -5.19 14.04 -1.13
N GLY A 50 -5.25 13.63 0.13
CA GLY A 50 -4.47 12.51 0.64
C GLY A 50 -5.19 11.68 1.69
N PHE A 51 -6.49 11.47 1.54
CA PHE A 51 -7.29 10.68 2.47
C PHE A 51 -6.76 9.24 2.61
N ALA A 52 -6.84 8.70 3.81
CA ALA A 52 -6.33 7.37 4.12
C ALA A 52 -6.99 6.26 3.28
N HIS A 53 -8.26 6.40 2.93
CA HIS A 53 -8.98 5.41 2.13
C HIS A 53 -8.44 5.28 0.68
N PHE A 54 -7.71 6.27 0.17
CA PHE A 54 -7.03 6.16 -1.12
C PHE A 54 -5.97 5.04 -1.16
N ALA A 55 -5.47 4.62 -0.01
CA ALA A 55 -4.53 3.50 0.05
C ALA A 55 -5.16 2.12 -0.21
N ILE A 56 -6.48 2.03 -0.33
CA ILE A 56 -7.22 0.77 -0.53
C ILE A 56 -8.37 0.91 -1.53
N ASP A 57 -8.43 1.97 -2.33
CA ASP A 57 -9.53 2.26 -3.26
C ASP A 57 -9.40 1.55 -4.61
N GLY A 58 -8.28 0.88 -4.87
CA GLY A 58 -7.99 0.18 -6.13
C GLY A 58 -7.58 1.13 -7.25
N ASN A 59 -7.23 2.37 -6.94
CA ASN A 59 -6.81 3.37 -7.91
C ASN A 59 -5.39 3.87 -7.60
N PRO A 60 -4.36 3.42 -8.33
CA PRO A 60 -2.98 3.82 -8.07
C PRO A 60 -2.65 5.28 -8.41
N ASP A 61 -3.58 5.99 -9.04
CA ASP A 61 -3.42 7.41 -9.34
C ASP A 61 -3.81 8.32 -8.16
N THR A 62 -4.48 7.76 -7.15
CA THR A 62 -4.72 8.37 -5.84
C THR A 62 -3.70 7.87 -4.83
N CYS A 63 -3.50 8.57 -3.72
CA CYS A 63 -2.66 8.06 -2.64
C CYS A 63 -3.04 8.65 -1.29
N TRP A 64 -2.95 7.82 -0.24
CA TRP A 64 -2.82 8.36 1.09
C TRP A 64 -1.54 9.18 1.20
N HIS A 65 -1.65 10.34 1.80
CA HIS A 65 -0.54 11.21 2.10
C HIS A 65 -0.67 11.73 3.53
N THR A 66 0.37 11.60 4.33
CA THR A 66 0.37 12.16 5.68
C THR A 66 0.28 13.68 5.63
N SER A 67 -0.32 14.29 6.66
CA SER A 67 -0.60 15.72 6.68
C SER A 67 0.64 16.58 6.45
N TYR A 68 0.46 17.67 5.72
CA TYR A 68 1.43 18.74 5.56
C TYR A 68 0.79 20.13 5.69
N THR A 69 -0.54 20.24 5.54
CA THR A 69 -1.27 21.52 5.70
C THR A 69 -1.55 21.80 7.18
N ASN A 70 -1.93 20.78 7.95
CA ASN A 70 -2.27 20.89 9.38
C ASN A 70 -1.12 20.41 10.29
N GLY A 71 0.09 20.80 9.94
CA GLY A 71 1.32 20.33 10.57
C GLY A 71 2.06 19.32 9.70
N LEU A 72 3.31 19.08 10.03
CA LEU A 72 4.19 18.15 9.34
C LEU A 72 4.73 17.16 10.36
N PRO A 73 3.91 16.15 10.77
CA PRO A 73 4.39 15.13 11.69
C PRO A 73 5.53 14.34 11.03
N GLY A 74 6.60 14.10 11.79
CA GLY A 74 7.71 13.30 11.33
C GLY A 74 7.42 11.80 11.46
N PHE A 75 8.34 11.00 10.90
CA PHE A 75 8.30 9.55 11.08
C PHE A 75 8.42 9.15 12.56
N PRO A 76 7.80 8.02 12.99
CA PRO A 76 7.11 7.03 12.15
C PRO A 76 5.66 7.41 11.83
N HIS A 77 5.17 6.92 10.69
CA HIS A 77 3.76 7.00 10.30
C HIS A 77 3.13 5.62 10.28
N SER A 78 1.81 5.55 10.36
CA SER A 78 1.11 4.28 10.28
C SER A 78 -0.24 4.39 9.60
N ILE A 79 -0.64 3.30 8.95
CA ILE A 79 -1.98 3.11 8.41
C ILE A 79 -2.44 1.69 8.75
N ALA A 80 -3.63 1.56 9.30
CA ALA A 80 -4.23 0.28 9.66
C ALA A 80 -5.57 0.06 8.95
N VAL A 81 -5.80 -1.16 8.53
CA VAL A 81 -6.94 -1.57 7.71
C VAL A 81 -7.73 -2.68 8.42
N ASP A 82 -9.05 -2.54 8.44
CA ASP A 82 -10.01 -3.59 8.76
C ASP A 82 -10.46 -4.26 7.45
N MET A 83 -10.16 -5.53 7.27
CA MET A 83 -10.59 -6.31 6.11
C MET A 83 -12.05 -6.81 6.22
N GLY A 84 -12.75 -6.45 7.31
CA GLY A 84 -14.13 -6.87 7.57
C GLY A 84 -14.26 -8.30 8.05
N THR A 85 -13.38 -9.19 7.64
CA THR A 85 -13.35 -10.61 8.00
C THR A 85 -11.91 -11.10 8.18
N ARG A 86 -11.73 -12.22 8.85
CA ARG A 86 -10.42 -12.89 8.92
C ARG A 86 -10.06 -13.45 7.54
N MET A 87 -8.84 -13.17 7.11
CA MET A 87 -8.29 -13.63 5.84
C MET A 87 -6.95 -14.31 6.06
N LYS A 88 -6.68 -15.35 5.26
CA LYS A 88 -5.39 -16.02 5.20
C LYS A 88 -4.59 -15.46 4.05
N PHE A 89 -3.36 -15.01 4.32
CA PHE A 89 -2.47 -14.41 3.34
C PHE A 89 -1.00 -14.66 3.64
N THR A 90 -0.15 -14.57 2.63
CA THR A 90 1.27 -14.93 2.69
C THR A 90 2.21 -13.75 2.62
N GLY A 91 1.68 -12.55 2.42
CA GLY A 91 2.48 -11.36 2.24
C GLY A 91 1.61 -10.13 1.99
N PHE A 92 2.26 -9.04 1.66
CA PHE A 92 1.57 -7.80 1.28
C PHE A 92 2.22 -7.15 0.07
N ILE A 93 1.47 -6.22 -0.54
CA ILE A 93 1.93 -5.39 -1.66
C ILE A 93 1.80 -3.93 -1.22
N TYR A 94 2.88 -3.19 -1.32
CA TYR A 94 2.91 -1.74 -1.19
C TYR A 94 3.15 -1.14 -2.57
N THR A 95 2.21 -0.34 -3.05
CA THR A 95 2.35 0.48 -4.25
C THR A 95 2.67 1.89 -3.80
N PRO A 96 3.90 2.38 -4.03
CA PRO A 96 4.23 3.78 -3.77
C PRO A 96 3.51 4.68 -4.76
N ARG A 97 3.38 5.96 -4.43
CA ARG A 97 2.92 6.94 -5.42
C ARG A 97 3.84 6.94 -6.65
N MET A 98 3.26 7.06 -7.83
CA MET A 98 3.97 6.88 -9.09
C MET A 98 4.30 8.19 -9.82
N ASP A 99 3.70 9.30 -9.40
CA ASP A 99 3.85 10.62 -10.02
C ASP A 99 5.04 11.43 -9.49
N LYS A 100 5.52 11.13 -8.29
CA LYS A 100 6.59 11.86 -7.58
C LYS A 100 7.42 10.92 -6.73
N ASP A 101 8.62 11.37 -6.38
CA ASP A 101 9.56 10.67 -5.49
C ASP A 101 9.45 11.09 -4.01
N LYS A 102 8.42 11.87 -3.67
CA LYS A 102 8.16 12.32 -2.29
C LYS A 102 7.29 11.34 -1.53
N GLY A 103 7.59 11.21 -0.24
CA GLY A 103 6.82 10.35 0.66
C GLY A 103 7.09 8.85 0.49
N LEU A 104 8.15 8.47 -0.23
CA LEU A 104 8.53 7.07 -0.39
C LEU A 104 9.04 6.51 0.93
N ILE A 105 8.48 5.37 1.33
CA ILE A 105 8.82 4.67 2.56
C ILE A 105 10.06 3.82 2.34
N SER A 106 11.08 3.96 3.18
CA SER A 106 12.27 3.12 3.16
C SER A 106 12.11 1.93 4.11
N GLN A 107 12.20 2.16 5.41
CA GLN A 107 12.04 1.11 6.41
C GLN A 107 10.59 0.97 6.83
N TYR A 108 10.17 -0.27 7.00
CA TYR A 108 8.79 -0.59 7.38
C TYR A 108 8.72 -1.69 8.44
N ALA A 109 7.58 -1.75 9.12
CA ALA A 109 7.08 -2.95 9.78
C ALA A 109 5.65 -3.22 9.33
N PHE A 110 5.30 -4.51 9.24
CA PHE A 110 3.96 -4.96 8.94
C PHE A 110 3.46 -5.83 10.09
N SER A 111 2.32 -5.48 10.62
CA SER A 111 1.72 -6.13 11.77
C SER A 111 0.30 -6.59 11.46
N VAL A 112 -0.16 -7.61 12.15
CA VAL A 112 -1.53 -8.14 12.05
C VAL A 112 -2.19 -8.16 13.40
N SER A 113 -3.53 -8.15 13.40
CA SER A 113 -4.35 -8.22 14.62
C SER A 113 -5.68 -8.91 14.35
N ASP A 114 -6.28 -9.48 15.38
CA ASP A 114 -7.64 -10.02 15.33
C ASP A 114 -8.69 -9.09 15.96
N ASP A 115 -8.25 -8.13 16.77
CA ASP A 115 -9.11 -7.19 17.52
C ASP A 115 -8.88 -5.71 17.18
N GLY A 116 -7.88 -5.41 16.32
CA GLY A 116 -7.50 -4.05 15.95
C GLY A 116 -6.76 -3.27 17.06
N GLN A 117 -6.46 -3.89 18.19
CA GLN A 117 -5.79 -3.27 19.34
C GLN A 117 -4.46 -3.96 19.67
N ASN A 118 -4.46 -5.28 19.70
CA ASN A 118 -3.27 -6.08 20.00
C ASN A 118 -2.58 -6.47 18.69
N TRP A 119 -1.41 -5.88 18.44
CA TRP A 119 -0.67 -6.02 17.18
C TRP A 119 0.51 -6.95 17.30
N LYS A 120 0.62 -7.88 16.34
CA LYS A 120 1.76 -8.79 16.21
C LYS A 120 2.55 -8.42 14.95
N GLU A 121 3.81 -8.00 15.11
CA GLU A 121 4.72 -7.80 13.97
C GLU A 121 4.98 -9.14 13.29
N VAL A 122 4.73 -9.22 11.99
CA VAL A 122 4.95 -10.42 11.17
C VAL A 122 6.06 -10.25 10.16
N LYS A 123 6.37 -9.02 9.78
CA LYS A 123 7.47 -8.69 8.87
C LYS A 123 7.98 -7.28 9.16
N LYS A 124 9.30 -7.11 9.04
CA LYS A 124 9.94 -5.80 8.95
C LYS A 124 11.06 -5.86 7.92
N GLY A 125 11.43 -4.72 7.38
CA GLY A 125 12.49 -4.66 6.38
C GLY A 125 12.64 -3.29 5.79
N GLN A 126 13.27 -3.27 4.62
CA GLN A 126 13.46 -2.08 3.82
C GLN A 126 12.96 -2.33 2.41
N PHE A 127 12.20 -1.40 1.86
CA PHE A 127 11.79 -1.43 0.47
C PHE A 127 12.97 -1.10 -0.44
N THR A 128 13.02 -1.74 -1.60
CA THR A 128 14.09 -1.56 -2.57
C THR A 128 13.57 -0.81 -3.78
N TYR A 129 14.17 0.35 -4.04
CA TYR A 129 13.83 1.18 -5.19
C TYR A 129 14.97 1.17 -6.20
N HIS A 130 14.67 0.85 -7.45
CA HIS A 130 15.60 0.89 -8.55
C HIS A 130 15.43 2.22 -9.31
N TYR A 131 16.28 3.19 -8.99
CA TYR A 131 16.23 4.55 -9.56
C TYR A 131 16.57 4.64 -11.07
N ILE A 132 16.85 3.52 -11.72
CA ILE A 132 17.07 3.44 -13.17
C ILE A 132 15.76 3.70 -13.95
N ARG A 133 14.61 3.49 -13.30
CA ARG A 133 13.29 3.85 -13.83
C ARG A 133 12.79 5.08 -13.08
N LYS A 134 12.17 6.00 -13.80
CA LYS A 134 11.58 7.22 -13.21
C LYS A 134 10.43 6.91 -12.24
N ASP A 135 9.90 5.70 -12.29
CA ASP A 135 8.75 5.29 -11.51
C ASP A 135 9.19 4.32 -10.39
N PRO A 136 8.81 4.57 -9.14
CA PRO A 136 9.07 3.64 -8.05
C PRO A 136 8.34 2.33 -8.28
N ALA A 137 9.05 1.22 -8.12
CA ALA A 137 8.49 -0.10 -8.36
C ALA A 137 7.54 -0.53 -7.24
N VAL A 138 6.46 -1.22 -7.59
CA VAL A 138 5.57 -1.92 -6.65
C VAL A 138 6.39 -2.90 -5.81
N GLN A 139 6.23 -2.85 -4.50
CA GLN A 139 6.94 -3.67 -3.53
C GLN A 139 6.09 -4.87 -3.14
N ARG A 140 6.51 -6.05 -3.49
CA ARG A 140 5.88 -7.31 -3.12
C ARG A 140 6.70 -8.00 -2.04
N ILE A 141 6.11 -8.17 -0.87
CA ILE A 141 6.78 -8.72 0.31
C ILE A 141 6.12 -10.03 0.72
N ASP A 142 6.89 -11.10 0.78
CA ASP A 142 6.46 -12.41 1.26
C ASP A 142 6.89 -12.59 2.74
N PHE A 143 6.01 -13.19 3.54
CA PHE A 143 6.30 -13.48 4.95
C PHE A 143 7.08 -14.78 5.16
N GLY A 144 7.15 -15.63 4.13
CA GLY A 144 7.72 -16.98 4.20
C GLY A 144 6.76 -18.04 4.75
N LYS A 145 5.72 -17.64 5.46
CA LYS A 145 4.64 -18.49 5.97
C LYS A 145 3.32 -17.75 6.00
N PRO A 146 2.18 -18.44 5.84
CA PRO A 146 0.88 -17.81 5.92
C PRO A 146 0.60 -17.24 7.32
N VAL A 147 -0.14 -16.14 7.35
CA VAL A 147 -0.77 -15.60 8.54
C VAL A 147 -2.27 -15.52 8.31
N GLU A 148 -3.04 -15.47 9.40
CA GLU A 148 -4.48 -15.30 9.35
C GLU A 148 -4.87 -14.24 10.36
N ALA A 149 -5.58 -13.19 9.90
CA ALA A 149 -6.00 -12.07 10.72
C ALA A 149 -7.16 -11.32 10.06
N ARG A 150 -7.85 -10.48 10.82
CA ARG A 150 -8.85 -9.53 10.31
C ARG A 150 -8.26 -8.15 10.01
N TYR A 151 -7.25 -7.74 10.74
CA TYR A 151 -6.65 -6.41 10.61
C TYR A 151 -5.18 -6.53 10.22
N PHE A 152 -4.71 -5.56 9.45
CA PHE A 152 -3.28 -5.37 9.23
C PHE A 152 -2.89 -3.90 9.36
N LYS A 153 -1.61 -3.67 9.62
CA LYS A 153 -1.05 -2.34 9.77
C LYS A 153 0.32 -2.26 9.10
N LEU A 154 0.53 -1.21 8.33
CA LEU A 154 1.84 -0.81 7.84
C LEU A 154 2.36 0.35 8.68
N ASP A 155 3.49 0.15 9.32
CA ASP A 155 4.26 1.20 9.98
C ASP A 155 5.40 1.64 9.04
N ALA A 156 5.34 2.86 8.56
CA ALA A 156 6.41 3.54 7.84
C ALA A 156 7.40 4.09 8.87
N ARG A 157 8.62 3.55 8.91
CA ARG A 157 9.60 3.87 9.95
C ARG A 157 10.60 4.94 9.54
N SER A 158 10.91 5.02 8.25
CA SER A 158 11.81 6.05 7.71
C SER A 158 11.51 6.34 6.25
N PRO A 159 11.85 7.55 5.77
CA PRO A 159 11.75 7.90 4.36
C PRO A 159 12.92 7.32 3.57
N VAL A 160 12.78 7.27 2.24
CA VAL A 160 13.89 7.00 1.31
C VAL A 160 14.85 8.19 1.25
N LYS A 161 14.31 9.41 1.20
CA LYS A 161 15.08 10.64 1.08
C LYS A 161 15.27 11.27 2.45
N GLY A 162 16.51 11.46 2.85
CA GLY A 162 16.83 12.11 4.12
C GLY A 162 16.19 13.51 4.21
N GLY A 163 15.62 13.81 5.39
CA GLY A 163 14.91 15.07 5.64
C GLY A 163 13.45 15.10 5.18
N GLU A 164 12.98 14.09 4.43
CA GLU A 164 11.56 13.93 4.13
C GLU A 164 10.82 13.52 5.41
N GLN A 165 9.66 14.13 5.65
CA GLN A 165 8.86 13.87 6.84
C GLN A 165 7.51 13.22 6.53
N SER A 166 7.11 13.18 5.27
CA SER A 166 5.84 12.61 4.85
C SER A 166 5.96 11.16 4.38
N ALA A 167 4.88 10.40 4.49
CA ALA A 167 4.72 9.09 3.88
C ALA A 167 3.54 9.09 2.92
N THR A 168 3.63 8.28 1.86
CA THR A 168 2.56 8.08 0.87
C THR A 168 2.37 6.60 0.57
N VAL A 169 1.12 6.23 0.32
CA VAL A 169 0.72 4.89 -0.14
C VAL A 169 -0.33 5.06 -1.23
N ALA A 170 -0.01 4.69 -2.45
CA ALA A 170 -1.02 4.67 -3.52
C ALA A 170 -1.94 3.46 -3.36
N GLU A 171 -1.37 2.27 -3.11
CA GLU A 171 -2.17 1.07 -2.83
C GLU A 171 -1.51 0.17 -1.81
N LEU A 172 -2.31 -0.42 -0.96
CA LEU A 172 -1.91 -1.40 0.04
C LEU A 172 -2.80 -2.64 -0.07
N ASN A 173 -2.19 -3.78 -0.37
CA ASN A 173 -2.88 -5.03 -0.61
C ASN A 173 -2.22 -6.19 0.14
N ILE A 174 -2.95 -7.30 0.29
CA ILE A 174 -2.41 -8.56 0.79
C ILE A 174 -2.25 -9.57 -0.35
N ILE A 175 -1.36 -10.55 -0.14
CA ILE A 175 -1.13 -11.65 -1.06
C ILE A 175 -1.89 -12.87 -0.55
N THR A 176 -3.04 -13.14 -1.13
CA THR A 176 -3.82 -14.37 -0.85
C THR A 176 -3.28 -15.54 -1.66
N GLN A 177 -3.53 -16.76 -1.19
CA GLN A 177 -3.21 -18.01 -1.93
C GLN A 177 -4.23 -18.27 -3.03
#